data_70463763fc79e257a0b28efd5478bb5b
#
_entry.id   70463763fc79e257a0b28efd5478bb5b
#
_cell.length_a   1.000
_cell.length_b   1.000
_cell.length_c   1.000
_cell.angle_alpha   90.00
_cell.angle_beta   90.00
_cell.angle_gamma   90.00
#
_symmetry.space_group_name_H-M   'P 1'
#
loop_
_entity.id
_entity.type
_entity.pdbx_description
1 polymer ?
#
loop_
_entity_poly.entity_id
_entity_poly.type
_entity_poly.pdbx_seq_one_letter_code
_entity_poly.pdbx_strand_id
1 'polypeptide(L)'
;MDYLQLATHYLVEDLKGKYIHLDTILSVIDRLKSDFEITEIGKSVQNRSIYQIKIGTGKTKILIWSQMHGNESTTTKGVFDFFNFLLSDEKEASRIKKEYTLLCIPMLNPDGAYLYTRENASNVDLNRDAFNATQPEMQVLHAIYKSFEPDCCYNLHDQRTIFSTEGFYLPATISFLSPAFNSAREYNDVRLKSITIINKMNNVLQNYIPNQIGRFDDGYNINCTGDYFTTQMTPTILFEAGHYQNDYQRDQVRKYVFIALLSSFDAINENVIVDNELIKYLNIPQNNKCFYDFIYKNVKI
;
A
#
# COMPACT_ATOMS: atom_id res chain seq x y z
N MET A 1 8.49 -18.70 10.25
CA MET A 1 8.93 -17.29 10.54
C MET A 1 7.92 -16.69 11.50
N ASP A 2 8.37 -16.04 12.57
CA ASP A 2 7.47 -15.26 13.43
C ASP A 2 7.39 -13.81 12.93
N TYR A 3 6.40 -13.56 12.08
CA TYR A 3 6.22 -12.24 11.44
C TYR A 3 5.91 -11.13 12.44
N LEU A 4 5.18 -11.43 13.53
CA LEU A 4 4.81 -10.41 14.51
C LEU A 4 6.01 -10.01 15.38
N GLN A 5 6.88 -10.96 15.68
CA GLN A 5 8.15 -10.68 16.35
C GLN A 5 9.03 -9.77 15.48
N LEU A 6 9.16 -10.08 14.20
CA LEU A 6 9.91 -9.23 13.25
C LEU A 6 9.30 -7.82 13.13
N ALA A 7 7.98 -7.71 12.94
CA ALA A 7 7.28 -6.43 12.86
C ALA A 7 7.46 -5.57 14.12
N THR A 8 7.63 -6.21 15.27
CA THR A 8 7.87 -5.50 16.55
C THR A 8 9.34 -5.10 16.69
N HIS A 9 10.25 -5.98 16.28
CA HIS A 9 11.70 -5.77 16.42
C HIS A 9 12.21 -4.66 15.50
N TYR A 10 11.71 -4.62 14.25
CA TYR A 10 12.15 -3.67 13.23
C TYR A 10 11.31 -2.38 13.14
N LEU A 11 10.47 -2.14 14.13
CA LEU A 11 9.66 -0.93 14.19
C LEU A 11 10.55 0.33 14.28
N VAL A 12 10.31 1.30 13.41
CA VAL A 12 11.01 2.60 13.42
C VAL A 12 10.34 3.51 14.46
N GLU A 13 10.96 3.59 15.63
CA GLU A 13 10.40 4.28 16.80
C GLU A 13 10.14 5.79 16.60
N ASP A 14 10.86 6.43 15.67
CA ASP A 14 10.70 7.86 15.37
C ASP A 14 9.41 8.16 14.59
N LEU A 15 8.80 7.16 13.94
CA LEU A 15 7.57 7.31 13.18
C LEU A 15 6.37 6.90 14.02
N LYS A 16 5.88 7.80 14.87
CA LYS A 16 4.71 7.56 15.75
C LYS A 16 3.53 8.45 15.39
N GLY A 17 2.33 7.94 15.66
CA GLY A 17 1.10 8.67 15.46
C GLY A 17 0.64 8.76 14.00
N LYS A 18 -0.33 9.62 13.74
CA LYS A 18 -0.97 9.76 12.42
C LYS A 18 -0.36 10.86 11.57
N TYR A 19 0.24 11.86 12.19
CA TYR A 19 0.74 13.06 11.52
C TYR A 19 2.17 12.85 11.05
N ILE A 20 2.34 12.10 9.97
CA ILE A 20 3.63 11.85 9.33
C ILE A 20 3.73 12.74 8.09
N HIS A 21 4.64 13.68 8.11
CA HIS A 21 4.94 14.59 7.01
C HIS A 21 6.40 14.51 6.58
N LEU A 22 6.79 15.25 5.55
CA LEU A 22 8.10 15.12 4.94
C LEU A 22 9.25 15.25 5.95
N ASP A 23 9.23 16.28 6.82
CA ASP A 23 10.29 16.49 7.80
C ASP A 23 10.43 15.32 8.78
N THR A 24 9.31 14.65 9.11
CA THR A 24 9.32 13.45 9.96
C THR A 24 10.07 12.30 9.31
N ILE A 25 9.90 12.07 8.01
CA ILE A 25 10.56 10.96 7.32
C ILE A 25 11.98 11.28 6.87
N LEU A 26 12.36 12.56 6.73
CA LEU A 26 13.70 12.94 6.28
C LEU A 26 14.80 12.42 7.20
N SER A 27 14.59 12.48 8.53
CA SER A 27 15.56 11.94 9.50
C SER A 27 15.76 10.43 9.37
N VAL A 28 14.69 9.71 9.01
CA VAL A 28 14.75 8.26 8.74
C VAL A 28 15.44 8.00 7.40
N ILE A 29 15.06 8.76 6.37
CA ILE A 29 15.68 8.68 5.03
C ILE A 29 17.21 8.91 5.13
N ASP A 30 17.65 9.88 5.92
CA ASP A 30 19.08 10.17 6.09
C ASP A 30 19.86 8.99 6.68
N ARG A 31 19.24 8.20 7.57
CA ARG A 31 19.87 6.96 8.11
C ARG A 31 19.94 5.84 7.07
N LEU A 32 19.04 5.82 6.10
CA LEU A 32 19.01 4.79 5.06
C LEU A 32 20.00 5.04 3.91
N LYS A 33 20.55 6.26 3.78
CA LYS A 33 21.42 6.67 2.66
C LYS A 33 22.74 5.90 2.54
N SER A 34 23.20 5.30 3.63
CA SER A 34 24.42 4.47 3.59
C SER A 34 24.23 3.14 2.87
N ASP A 35 22.98 2.63 2.85
CA ASP A 35 22.69 1.27 2.42
C ASP A 35 21.77 1.21 1.19
N PHE A 36 21.01 2.28 0.94
CA PHE A 36 20.05 2.37 -0.15
C PHE A 36 20.30 3.57 -1.04
N GLU A 37 19.97 3.41 -2.33
CA GLU A 37 20.02 4.52 -3.29
C GLU A 37 18.80 5.41 -3.09
N ILE A 38 19.02 6.66 -2.63
CA ILE A 38 17.97 7.65 -2.37
C ILE A 38 18.16 8.84 -3.28
N THR A 39 17.10 9.21 -4.01
CA THR A 39 17.13 10.29 -4.99
C THR A 39 15.90 11.15 -4.88
N GLU A 40 16.06 12.46 -4.95
CA GLU A 40 14.96 13.38 -5.20
C GLU A 40 14.54 13.25 -6.66
N ILE A 41 13.26 12.92 -6.90
CA ILE A 41 12.72 12.61 -8.23
C ILE A 41 11.76 13.66 -8.78
N GLY A 42 11.44 14.67 -7.97
CA GLY A 42 10.57 15.76 -8.37
C GLY A 42 10.10 16.59 -7.19
N LYS A 43 9.14 17.46 -7.48
CA LYS A 43 8.56 18.40 -6.53
C LYS A 43 7.03 18.35 -6.57
N SER A 44 6.42 18.59 -5.42
CA SER A 44 4.97 18.81 -5.30
C SER A 44 4.56 20.21 -5.82
N VAL A 45 3.25 20.47 -5.83
CA VAL A 45 2.70 21.78 -6.18
C VAL A 45 3.34 22.94 -5.38
N GLN A 46 3.58 22.74 -4.07
CA GLN A 46 4.24 23.72 -3.22
C GLN A 46 5.75 23.54 -3.14
N ASN A 47 6.36 22.91 -4.13
CA ASN A 47 7.80 22.77 -4.28
C ASN A 47 8.49 21.94 -3.17
N ARG A 48 7.75 21.06 -2.45
CA ARG A 48 8.33 20.09 -1.52
C ARG A 48 8.92 18.91 -2.30
N SER A 49 10.05 18.39 -1.82
CA SER A 49 10.75 17.28 -2.47
C SER A 49 9.94 15.98 -2.40
N ILE A 50 9.94 15.24 -3.51
CA ILE A 50 9.45 13.88 -3.60
C ILE A 50 10.68 12.97 -3.78
N TYR A 51 10.83 11.98 -2.91
CA TYR A 51 11.98 11.07 -2.90
C TYR A 51 11.58 9.68 -3.35
N GLN A 52 12.54 9.00 -4.01
CA GLN A 52 12.50 7.56 -4.18
C GLN A 52 13.61 6.90 -3.36
N ILE A 53 13.35 5.67 -2.94
CA ILE A 53 14.29 4.78 -2.27
C ILE A 53 14.37 3.51 -3.09
N LYS A 54 15.56 3.15 -3.58
CA LYS A 54 15.79 1.93 -4.36
C LYS A 54 16.64 0.96 -3.56
N ILE A 55 16.19 -0.29 -3.55
CA ILE A 55 16.72 -1.35 -2.71
C ILE A 55 16.82 -2.64 -3.53
N GLY A 56 17.93 -3.36 -3.36
CA GLY A 56 18.15 -4.65 -4.01
C GLY A 56 18.60 -4.56 -5.46
N THR A 57 18.95 -5.72 -6.04
CA THR A 57 19.54 -5.84 -7.38
C THR A 57 18.96 -7.01 -8.18
N GLY A 58 17.87 -7.59 -7.71
CA GLY A 58 17.19 -8.70 -8.37
C GLY A 58 16.51 -8.31 -9.67
N LYS A 59 16.16 -9.32 -10.46
CA LYS A 59 15.55 -9.10 -11.78
C LYS A 59 14.10 -8.66 -11.70
N THR A 60 13.36 -9.14 -10.71
CA THR A 60 11.94 -8.80 -10.53
C THR A 60 11.82 -7.42 -9.91
N LYS A 61 11.14 -6.52 -10.60
CA LYS A 61 11.02 -5.10 -10.25
C LYS A 61 9.68 -4.80 -9.62
N ILE A 62 9.67 -4.20 -8.44
CA ILE A 62 8.45 -3.83 -7.72
C ILE A 62 8.46 -2.34 -7.45
N LEU A 63 7.44 -1.65 -7.96
CA LEU A 63 7.20 -0.24 -7.68
C LEU A 63 6.21 -0.12 -6.53
N ILE A 64 6.59 0.63 -5.50
CA ILE A 64 5.80 0.86 -4.30
C ILE A 64 5.58 2.36 -4.17
N TRP A 65 4.36 2.81 -3.90
CA TRP A 65 4.11 4.19 -3.48
C TRP A 65 3.11 4.24 -2.35
N SER A 66 3.31 5.21 -1.47
CA SER A 66 2.49 5.46 -0.31
C SER A 66 2.15 6.94 -0.18
N GLN A 67 1.21 7.25 0.68
CA GLN A 67 0.82 8.61 1.05
C GLN A 67 0.55 9.52 -0.16
N MET A 68 -0.10 8.97 -1.20
CA MET A 68 -0.66 9.81 -2.27
C MET A 68 -1.86 10.62 -1.77
N HIS A 69 -2.58 10.10 -0.76
CA HIS A 69 -3.43 10.92 0.10
C HIS A 69 -2.62 11.31 1.33
N GLY A 70 -2.48 12.61 1.55
CA GLY A 70 -1.53 13.12 2.55
C GLY A 70 -1.82 12.67 3.99
N ASN A 71 -3.09 12.41 4.32
CA ASN A 71 -3.54 11.95 5.63
C ASN A 71 -3.52 10.42 5.83
N GLU A 72 -2.98 9.66 4.87
CA GLU A 72 -2.93 8.19 4.90
C GLU A 72 -1.50 7.71 5.20
N SER A 73 -1.06 7.79 6.45
CA SER A 73 0.33 7.61 6.85
C SER A 73 0.67 6.24 7.45
N THR A 74 -0.32 5.37 7.70
CA THR A 74 -0.08 4.08 8.36
C THR A 74 0.78 3.16 7.49
N THR A 75 0.48 3.10 6.19
CA THR A 75 1.25 2.31 5.24
C THR A 75 2.66 2.87 5.05
N THR A 76 2.84 4.18 5.07
CA THR A 76 4.18 4.82 5.06
C THR A 76 5.02 4.35 6.23
N LYS A 77 4.46 4.34 7.45
CA LYS A 77 5.17 3.81 8.64
C LYS A 77 5.57 2.35 8.45
N GLY A 78 4.63 1.51 7.98
CA GLY A 78 4.90 0.08 7.73
C GLY A 78 5.97 -0.16 6.67
N VAL A 79 6.06 0.70 5.66
CA VAL A 79 7.15 0.67 4.65
C VAL A 79 8.50 0.96 5.28
N PHE A 80 8.60 1.96 6.15
CA PHE A 80 9.87 2.25 6.82
C PHE A 80 10.28 1.16 7.81
N ASP A 81 9.33 0.50 8.48
CA ASP A 81 9.62 -0.69 9.29
C ASP A 81 10.18 -1.83 8.41
N PHE A 82 9.58 -2.02 7.24
CA PHE A 82 10.06 -3.01 6.28
C PHE A 82 11.46 -2.66 5.74
N PHE A 83 11.77 -1.39 5.50
CA PHE A 83 13.13 -0.99 5.12
C PHE A 83 14.13 -1.23 6.25
N ASN A 84 13.74 -0.95 7.50
CA ASN A 84 14.57 -1.23 8.65
C ASN A 84 14.87 -2.75 8.77
N PHE A 85 13.90 -3.60 8.48
CA PHE A 85 14.12 -5.04 8.35
C PHE A 85 15.09 -5.38 7.21
N LEU A 86 14.99 -4.74 6.04
CA LEU A 86 15.87 -5.00 4.91
C LEU A 86 17.34 -4.58 5.15
N LEU A 87 17.61 -3.72 6.13
CA LEU A 87 18.99 -3.40 6.58
C LEU A 87 19.62 -4.54 7.37
N SER A 88 18.83 -5.47 7.91
CA SER A 88 19.34 -6.54 8.76
C SER A 88 20.09 -7.63 7.98
N ASP A 89 20.79 -8.48 8.75
CA ASP A 89 21.46 -9.70 8.27
C ASP A 89 20.49 -10.91 8.20
N GLU A 90 19.20 -10.70 8.41
CA GLU A 90 18.19 -11.75 8.28
C GLU A 90 18.27 -12.41 6.90
N LYS A 91 18.19 -13.74 6.88
CA LYS A 91 18.26 -14.50 5.62
C LYS A 91 17.21 -14.05 4.62
N GLU A 92 16.03 -13.74 5.11
CA GLU A 92 14.90 -13.30 4.29
C GLU A 92 15.13 -11.88 3.72
N ALA A 93 15.69 -10.96 4.50
CA ALA A 93 16.09 -9.64 4.01
C ALA A 93 17.15 -9.75 2.89
N SER A 94 18.12 -10.63 3.08
CA SER A 94 19.15 -10.92 2.08
C SER A 94 18.57 -11.57 0.82
N ARG A 95 17.61 -12.50 0.96
CA ARG A 95 16.89 -13.12 -0.16
C ARG A 95 16.14 -12.08 -0.98
N ILE A 96 15.34 -11.24 -0.31
CA ILE A 96 14.56 -10.19 -0.97
C ILE A 96 15.48 -9.24 -1.75
N LYS A 97 16.54 -8.72 -1.13
CA LYS A 97 17.49 -7.82 -1.82
C LYS A 97 18.19 -8.46 -3.03
N LYS A 98 18.37 -9.77 -3.02
CA LYS A 98 18.99 -10.52 -4.13
C LYS A 98 18.01 -10.83 -5.27
N GLU A 99 16.76 -11.16 -4.96
CA GLU A 99 15.77 -11.61 -5.94
C GLU A 99 14.98 -10.46 -6.56
N TYR A 100 14.83 -9.36 -5.82
CA TYR A 100 13.99 -8.22 -6.20
C TYR A 100 14.78 -6.92 -6.28
N THR A 101 14.33 -6.03 -7.16
CA THR A 101 14.67 -4.60 -7.13
C THR A 101 13.42 -3.85 -6.74
N LEU A 102 13.44 -3.23 -5.57
CA LEU A 102 12.34 -2.42 -5.05
C LEU A 102 12.62 -0.95 -5.32
N LEU A 103 11.65 -0.24 -5.86
CA LEU A 103 11.67 1.21 -5.96
C LEU A 103 10.46 1.75 -5.25
N CYS A 104 10.67 2.52 -4.20
CA CYS A 104 9.61 3.05 -3.36
C CYS A 104 9.57 4.57 -3.34
N ILE A 105 8.37 5.14 -3.50
CA ILE A 105 8.06 6.55 -3.24
C ILE A 105 7.27 6.58 -1.92
N PRO A 106 7.92 6.81 -0.77
CA PRO A 106 7.28 6.66 0.53
C PRO A 106 6.24 7.74 0.84
N MET A 107 6.32 8.88 0.17
CA MET A 107 5.38 9.99 0.31
C MET A 107 5.24 10.70 -1.04
N LEU A 108 4.16 10.37 -1.76
CA LEU A 108 3.90 10.96 -3.07
C LEU A 108 3.32 12.37 -2.96
N ASN A 109 2.54 12.67 -1.91
CA ASN A 109 1.85 13.94 -1.69
C ASN A 109 2.35 14.63 -0.40
N PRO A 110 3.55 15.25 -0.43
CA PRO A 110 4.09 15.90 0.77
C PRO A 110 3.32 17.17 1.17
N ASP A 111 2.59 17.81 0.26
CA ASP A 111 1.76 18.97 0.57
C ASP A 111 0.51 18.57 1.35
N GLY A 112 -0.20 17.54 0.89
CA GLY A 112 -1.33 16.97 1.60
C GLY A 112 -0.91 16.36 2.94
N ALA A 113 0.26 15.74 3.01
CA ALA A 113 0.82 15.22 4.25
C ALA A 113 1.05 16.33 5.29
N TYR A 114 1.60 17.46 4.86
CA TYR A 114 1.84 18.62 5.73
C TYR A 114 0.55 19.21 6.31
N LEU A 115 -0.52 19.28 5.49
CA LEU A 115 -1.84 19.80 5.90
C LEU A 115 -2.76 18.72 6.50
N TYR A 116 -2.35 17.47 6.46
CA TYR A 116 -3.16 16.30 6.82
C TYR A 116 -4.46 16.22 6.01
N THR A 117 -4.38 16.47 4.72
CA THR A 117 -5.49 16.41 3.77
C THR A 117 -5.36 15.21 2.84
N ARG A 118 -6.50 14.80 2.25
CA ARG A 118 -6.52 13.77 1.22
C ARG A 118 -5.90 14.28 -0.08
N GLU A 119 -6.34 15.45 -0.51
CA GLU A 119 -5.96 16.10 -1.77
C GLU A 119 -4.55 16.71 -1.68
N ASN A 120 -3.97 17.03 -2.83
CA ASN A 120 -2.75 17.83 -2.91
C ASN A 120 -3.02 19.34 -2.72
N ALA A 121 -2.00 20.17 -2.84
CA ALA A 121 -2.13 21.62 -2.64
C ALA A 121 -3.00 22.34 -3.69
N SER A 122 -3.31 21.68 -4.81
CA SER A 122 -4.27 22.16 -5.82
C SER A 122 -5.71 21.68 -5.56
N ASN A 123 -5.98 21.05 -4.41
CA ASN A 123 -7.25 20.40 -4.06
C ASN A 123 -7.66 19.30 -5.06
N VAL A 124 -6.69 18.57 -5.60
CA VAL A 124 -6.90 17.44 -6.50
C VAL A 124 -6.63 16.14 -5.75
N ASP A 125 -7.58 15.20 -5.82
CA ASP A 125 -7.37 13.81 -5.41
C ASP A 125 -6.46 13.12 -6.44
N LEU A 126 -5.21 12.83 -6.06
CA LEU A 126 -4.23 12.21 -6.94
C LEU A 126 -4.69 10.84 -7.46
N ASN A 127 -5.50 10.11 -6.65
CA ASN A 127 -6.10 8.84 -7.08
C ASN A 127 -7.34 9.02 -7.96
N ARG A 128 -7.50 10.21 -8.55
CA ARG A 128 -8.45 10.57 -9.61
C ARG A 128 -7.77 11.27 -10.79
N ASP A 129 -6.44 11.38 -10.75
CA ASP A 129 -5.64 12.05 -11.77
C ASP A 129 -4.75 11.08 -12.59
N ALA A 130 -4.88 9.75 -12.36
CA ALA A 130 -3.97 8.78 -12.98
C ALA A 130 -4.00 8.80 -14.52
N PHE A 131 -5.17 8.93 -15.14
CA PHE A 131 -5.27 8.92 -16.61
C PHE A 131 -4.67 10.18 -17.25
N ASN A 132 -4.96 11.35 -16.71
CA ASN A 132 -4.56 12.63 -17.30
C ASN A 132 -3.21 13.13 -16.78
N ALA A 133 -2.78 12.71 -15.58
CA ALA A 133 -1.56 13.11 -14.89
C ALA A 133 -1.34 14.65 -14.92
N THR A 134 -2.36 15.39 -14.51
CA THR A 134 -2.34 16.86 -14.54
C THR A 134 -1.49 17.46 -13.42
N GLN A 135 -1.34 16.72 -12.33
CA GLN A 135 -0.62 17.17 -11.14
C GLN A 135 0.85 16.76 -11.18
N PRO A 136 1.78 17.59 -10.68
CA PRO A 136 3.21 17.29 -10.70
C PRO A 136 3.55 15.97 -9.99
N GLU A 137 2.88 15.64 -8.89
CA GLU A 137 3.05 14.39 -8.17
C GLU A 137 2.72 13.17 -9.04
N MET A 138 1.63 13.24 -9.81
CA MET A 138 1.24 12.16 -10.72
C MET A 138 2.18 12.06 -11.92
N GLN A 139 2.67 13.19 -12.44
CA GLN A 139 3.69 13.19 -13.49
C GLN A 139 4.99 12.53 -13.03
N VAL A 140 5.40 12.74 -11.77
CA VAL A 140 6.53 12.07 -11.14
C VAL A 140 6.30 10.56 -11.09
N LEU A 141 5.14 10.11 -10.58
CA LEU A 141 4.81 8.68 -10.51
C LEU A 141 4.82 8.02 -11.90
N HIS A 142 4.24 8.67 -12.92
CA HIS A 142 4.23 8.18 -14.29
C HIS A 142 5.64 8.10 -14.90
N ALA A 143 6.48 9.11 -14.67
CA ALA A 143 7.86 9.12 -15.14
C ALA A 143 8.67 7.94 -14.53
N ILE A 144 8.50 7.71 -13.24
CA ILE A 144 9.13 6.59 -12.54
C ILE A 144 8.59 5.25 -13.05
N TYR A 145 7.28 5.10 -13.16
CA TYR A 145 6.67 3.88 -13.70
C TYR A 145 7.23 3.55 -15.09
N LYS A 146 7.26 4.55 -16.00
CA LYS A 146 7.77 4.37 -17.36
C LYS A 146 9.26 4.03 -17.44
N SER A 147 10.09 4.65 -16.58
CA SER A 147 11.53 4.43 -16.60
C SER A 147 11.95 3.17 -15.86
N PHE A 148 11.22 2.78 -14.82
CA PHE A 148 11.51 1.62 -14.01
C PHE A 148 10.96 0.32 -14.63
N GLU A 149 9.83 0.38 -15.37
CA GLU A 149 9.15 -0.76 -15.98
C GLU A 149 8.92 -1.90 -14.97
N PRO A 150 8.06 -1.69 -13.95
CA PRO A 150 7.85 -2.65 -12.89
C PRO A 150 7.12 -3.91 -13.36
N ASP A 151 7.49 -5.07 -12.80
CA ASP A 151 6.76 -6.33 -12.96
C ASP A 151 5.51 -6.40 -12.08
N CYS A 152 5.48 -5.60 -11.00
CA CYS A 152 4.35 -5.50 -10.07
C CYS A 152 4.35 -4.13 -9.37
N CYS A 153 3.16 -3.64 -9.02
CA CYS A 153 2.96 -2.38 -8.31
C CYS A 153 2.22 -2.59 -6.98
N TYR A 154 2.66 -1.90 -5.93
CA TYR A 154 1.98 -1.82 -4.64
C TYR A 154 1.51 -0.38 -4.40
N ASN A 155 0.20 -0.20 -4.40
CA ASN A 155 -0.48 1.07 -4.12
C ASN A 155 -0.96 1.07 -2.68
N LEU A 156 -0.27 1.81 -1.82
CA LEU A 156 -0.43 1.75 -0.38
C LEU A 156 -1.29 2.91 0.14
N HIS A 157 -2.43 2.57 0.73
CA HIS A 157 -3.43 3.49 1.25
C HIS A 157 -3.83 3.18 2.69
N ASP A 158 -4.54 4.11 3.31
CA ASP A 158 -5.27 3.91 4.56
C ASP A 158 -6.76 4.09 4.32
N GLN A 159 -7.58 3.15 4.78
CA GLN A 159 -9.04 3.28 4.71
C GLN A 159 -9.62 3.91 5.98
N ARG A 160 -10.86 4.37 5.85
CA ARG A 160 -11.61 4.92 6.99
C ARG A 160 -11.91 3.84 8.04
N THR A 161 -12.09 4.29 9.30
CA THR A 161 -12.45 3.43 10.43
C THR A 161 -13.85 2.82 10.34
N ILE A 162 -14.69 3.29 9.42
CA ILE A 162 -16.07 2.82 9.25
C ILE A 162 -16.20 1.41 8.68
N PHE A 163 -15.11 0.84 8.12
CA PHE A 163 -15.17 -0.45 7.44
C PHE A 163 -15.02 -1.62 8.40
N SER A 164 -15.91 -2.59 8.24
CA SER A 164 -15.87 -3.94 8.81
C SER A 164 -15.70 -4.97 7.71
N THR A 165 -15.43 -6.21 8.10
CA THR A 165 -15.54 -7.39 7.24
C THR A 165 -16.99 -7.89 7.23
N GLU A 166 -17.56 -8.09 6.03
CA GLU A 166 -18.91 -8.57 5.86
C GLU A 166 -19.12 -9.94 6.52
N GLY A 167 -20.23 -10.10 7.24
CA GLY A 167 -20.58 -11.34 7.95
C GLY A 167 -19.95 -11.52 9.32
N PHE A 168 -18.82 -10.85 9.61
CA PHE A 168 -18.11 -10.97 10.90
C PHE A 168 -18.29 -9.75 11.80
N TYR A 169 -18.60 -8.58 11.26
CA TYR A 169 -18.73 -7.32 12.01
C TYR A 169 -17.50 -6.95 12.83
N LEU A 170 -16.34 -7.43 12.40
CA LEU A 170 -15.02 -7.07 12.94
C LEU A 170 -14.42 -5.94 12.11
N PRO A 171 -13.48 -5.14 12.67
CA PRO A 171 -12.78 -4.14 11.89
C PRO A 171 -12.13 -4.75 10.65
N ALA A 172 -12.28 -4.12 9.48
CA ALA A 172 -11.45 -4.42 8.33
C ALA A 172 -10.06 -3.80 8.58
N THR A 173 -9.23 -4.50 9.34
CA THR A 173 -7.93 -3.99 9.81
C THR A 173 -6.94 -3.82 8.67
N ILE A 174 -6.94 -4.75 7.73
CA ILE A 174 -6.26 -4.62 6.43
C ILE A 174 -7.26 -5.03 5.35
N SER A 175 -7.28 -4.29 4.27
CA SER A 175 -8.03 -4.70 3.09
C SER A 175 -7.14 -4.69 1.86
N PHE A 176 -7.48 -5.54 0.89
CA PHE A 176 -6.78 -5.62 -0.38
C PHE A 176 -7.74 -5.48 -1.55
N LEU A 177 -7.18 -5.09 -2.69
CA LEU A 177 -7.86 -5.14 -3.97
C LEU A 177 -6.88 -5.51 -5.08
N SER A 178 -7.30 -6.41 -5.96
CA SER A 178 -6.78 -6.54 -7.31
C SER A 178 -7.62 -5.63 -8.22
N PRO A 179 -7.14 -4.44 -8.62
CA PRO A 179 -7.92 -3.46 -9.35
C PRO A 179 -8.41 -3.99 -10.70
N ALA A 180 -9.53 -3.47 -11.17
CA ALA A 180 -10.08 -3.84 -12.47
C ALA A 180 -9.26 -3.22 -13.62
N PHE A 181 -9.18 -3.91 -14.75
CA PHE A 181 -8.55 -3.37 -15.97
C PHE A 181 -9.55 -2.88 -17.00
N ASN A 182 -10.85 -3.15 -16.78
CA ASN A 182 -11.93 -2.72 -17.64
C ASN A 182 -13.25 -2.58 -16.88
N SER A 183 -14.25 -1.96 -17.53
CA SER A 183 -15.56 -1.72 -16.93
C SER A 183 -16.39 -2.99 -16.68
N ALA A 184 -16.10 -4.08 -17.38
CA ALA A 184 -16.71 -5.39 -17.13
C ALA A 184 -16.14 -6.10 -15.90
N ARG A 185 -15.02 -5.58 -15.32
CA ARG A 185 -14.34 -6.13 -14.14
C ARG A 185 -13.90 -7.59 -14.32
N GLU A 186 -13.52 -7.95 -15.54
CA GLU A 186 -13.05 -9.29 -15.86
C GLU A 186 -11.74 -9.63 -15.14
N TYR A 187 -11.45 -10.92 -15.04
CA TYR A 187 -10.22 -11.43 -14.47
C TYR A 187 -9.33 -11.95 -15.59
N ASN A 188 -8.18 -11.30 -15.77
CA ASN A 188 -7.12 -11.72 -16.70
C ASN A 188 -5.88 -12.16 -15.92
N ASP A 189 -4.85 -12.62 -16.63
CA ASP A 189 -3.59 -13.11 -16.01
C ASP A 189 -2.93 -12.04 -15.13
N VAL A 190 -3.08 -10.75 -15.47
CA VAL A 190 -2.52 -9.63 -14.69
C VAL A 190 -3.20 -9.55 -13.31
N ARG A 191 -4.53 -9.57 -13.29
CA ARG A 191 -5.29 -9.58 -12.04
C ARG A 191 -5.06 -10.87 -11.24
N LEU A 192 -4.93 -12.02 -11.91
CA LEU A 192 -4.67 -13.31 -11.26
C LEU A 192 -3.32 -13.33 -10.55
N LYS A 193 -2.28 -12.70 -11.09
CA LYS A 193 -1.00 -12.51 -10.40
C LYS A 193 -1.16 -11.70 -9.12
N SER A 194 -1.85 -10.57 -9.18
CA SER A 194 -2.16 -9.75 -7.99
C SER A 194 -2.95 -10.56 -6.96
N ILE A 195 -3.94 -11.32 -7.38
CA ILE A 195 -4.79 -12.18 -6.55
C ILE A 195 -3.98 -13.25 -5.83
N THR A 196 -3.04 -13.90 -6.50
CA THR A 196 -2.16 -14.90 -5.89
C THR A 196 -1.35 -14.30 -4.73
N ILE A 197 -0.79 -13.11 -4.94
CA ILE A 197 -0.04 -12.39 -3.90
C ILE A 197 -0.98 -12.00 -2.74
N ILE A 198 -2.18 -11.49 -3.03
CA ILE A 198 -3.18 -11.14 -2.01
C ILE A 198 -3.56 -12.35 -1.17
N ASN A 199 -3.81 -13.51 -1.80
CA ASN A 199 -4.15 -14.73 -1.09
C ASN A 199 -3.04 -15.19 -0.14
N LYS A 200 -1.78 -15.06 -0.54
CA LYS A 200 -0.64 -15.34 0.34
C LYS A 200 -0.61 -14.43 1.55
N MET A 201 -0.74 -13.12 1.33
CA MET A 201 -0.81 -12.13 2.42
C MET A 201 -1.99 -12.40 3.36
N ASN A 202 -3.18 -12.66 2.80
CA ASN A 202 -4.36 -13.02 3.57
C ASN A 202 -4.11 -14.26 4.43
N ASN A 203 -3.59 -15.34 3.88
CA ASN A 203 -3.31 -16.58 4.61
C ASN A 203 -2.37 -16.37 5.79
N VAL A 204 -1.35 -15.52 5.65
CA VAL A 204 -0.43 -15.20 6.73
C VAL A 204 -1.12 -14.33 7.79
N LEU A 205 -1.82 -13.27 7.37
CA LEU A 205 -2.48 -12.32 8.27
C LEU A 205 -3.63 -12.95 9.08
N GLN A 206 -4.32 -13.96 8.54
CA GLN A 206 -5.38 -14.69 9.26
C GLN A 206 -4.88 -15.35 10.56
N ASN A 207 -3.57 -15.62 10.69
CA ASN A 207 -3.00 -16.13 11.94
C ASN A 207 -2.88 -15.07 13.05
N TYR A 208 -2.96 -13.79 12.71
CA TYR A 208 -2.77 -12.66 13.64
C TYR A 208 -4.04 -11.85 13.86
N ILE A 209 -4.81 -11.64 12.82
CA ILE A 209 -6.06 -10.87 12.80
C ILE A 209 -7.17 -11.65 12.07
N PRO A 210 -7.59 -12.80 12.63
CA PRO A 210 -8.56 -13.67 11.97
C PRO A 210 -9.87 -12.92 11.71
N ASN A 211 -10.39 -13.08 10.47
CA ASN A 211 -11.63 -12.44 9.99
C ASN A 211 -11.61 -10.91 9.94
N GLN A 212 -10.44 -10.28 10.04
CA GLN A 212 -10.27 -8.83 9.94
C GLN A 212 -9.58 -8.39 8.65
N ILE A 213 -9.48 -9.30 7.69
CA ILE A 213 -8.98 -8.98 6.34
C ILE A 213 -10.18 -8.79 5.43
N GLY A 214 -10.26 -7.63 4.78
CA GLY A 214 -11.33 -7.26 3.87
C GLY A 214 -10.89 -7.27 2.40
N ARG A 215 -11.88 -7.35 1.50
CA ARG A 215 -11.71 -7.12 0.08
C ARG A 215 -12.43 -5.81 -0.29
N PHE A 216 -11.66 -4.87 -0.86
CA PHE A 216 -12.22 -3.59 -1.31
C PHE A 216 -13.03 -3.76 -2.60
N ASP A 217 -13.96 -2.84 -2.88
CA ASP A 217 -14.79 -2.87 -4.11
C ASP A 217 -13.91 -2.63 -5.35
N ASP A 218 -14.10 -3.45 -6.39
CA ASP A 218 -13.37 -3.39 -7.66
C ASP A 218 -14.10 -2.58 -8.75
N GLY A 219 -14.92 -1.61 -8.36
CA GLY A 219 -15.56 -0.68 -9.30
C GLY A 219 -14.54 0.04 -10.15
N TYR A 220 -14.56 -0.23 -11.49
CA TYR A 220 -13.58 0.31 -12.42
C TYR A 220 -13.65 1.82 -12.58
N ASN A 221 -12.49 2.47 -12.43
CA ASN A 221 -12.31 3.89 -12.72
C ASN A 221 -10.89 4.13 -13.24
N ILE A 222 -10.74 4.40 -14.54
CA ILE A 222 -9.45 4.64 -15.20
C ILE A 222 -8.63 5.77 -14.57
N ASN A 223 -9.28 6.69 -13.85
CA ASN A 223 -8.60 7.77 -13.14
C ASN A 223 -8.01 7.32 -11.79
N CYS A 224 -8.34 6.10 -11.31
CA CYS A 224 -7.68 5.51 -10.14
C CYS A 224 -6.34 4.90 -10.56
N THR A 225 -5.31 5.12 -9.77
CA THR A 225 -3.93 4.69 -10.08
C THR A 225 -3.82 3.17 -10.22
N GLY A 226 -4.51 2.41 -9.36
CA GLY A 226 -4.52 0.95 -9.44
C GLY A 226 -5.15 0.43 -10.73
N ASP A 227 -6.34 0.94 -11.11
CA ASP A 227 -7.02 0.55 -12.34
C ASP A 227 -6.20 0.98 -13.57
N TYR A 228 -5.63 2.19 -13.54
CA TYR A 228 -4.79 2.69 -14.64
C TYR A 228 -3.60 1.77 -14.90
N PHE A 229 -2.79 1.43 -13.89
CA PHE A 229 -1.62 0.56 -14.12
C PHE A 229 -2.01 -0.89 -14.42
N THR A 230 -3.13 -1.39 -13.89
CA THR A 230 -3.66 -2.70 -14.29
C THR A 230 -4.10 -2.70 -15.75
N THR A 231 -4.68 -1.59 -16.27
CA THR A 231 -4.97 -1.39 -17.71
C THR A 231 -3.70 -1.38 -18.55
N GLN A 232 -2.57 -0.89 -18.01
CA GLN A 232 -1.25 -0.95 -18.66
C GLN A 232 -0.60 -2.36 -18.56
N MET A 233 -1.36 -3.38 -18.19
CA MET A 233 -0.93 -4.77 -18.06
C MET A 233 0.12 -5.01 -16.97
N THR A 234 0.18 -4.16 -15.95
CA THR A 234 1.04 -4.36 -14.78
C THR A 234 0.21 -4.83 -13.58
N PRO A 235 0.50 -6.01 -13.02
CA PRO A 235 -0.14 -6.47 -11.78
C PRO A 235 -0.02 -5.42 -10.69
N THR A 236 -1.16 -4.93 -10.20
CA THR A 236 -1.19 -3.88 -9.17
C THR A 236 -2.04 -4.36 -7.99
N ILE A 237 -1.56 -4.11 -6.78
CA ILE A 237 -2.26 -4.46 -5.55
C ILE A 237 -2.52 -3.17 -4.77
N LEU A 238 -3.79 -2.93 -4.44
CA LEU A 238 -4.16 -1.93 -3.46
C LEU A 238 -4.07 -2.54 -2.06
N PHE A 239 -3.37 -1.84 -1.17
CA PHE A 239 -3.35 -2.08 0.27
C PHE A 239 -4.14 -0.97 0.95
N GLU A 240 -4.98 -1.32 1.90
CA GLU A 240 -5.77 -0.39 2.70
C GLU A 240 -5.57 -0.69 4.19
N ALA A 241 -4.77 0.12 4.88
CA ALA A 241 -4.62 0.04 6.32
C ALA A 241 -5.86 0.65 6.99
N GLY A 242 -6.56 -0.16 7.78
CA GLY A 242 -7.85 0.19 8.36
C GLY A 242 -7.78 0.47 9.86
N HIS A 243 -8.81 0.01 10.56
CA HIS A 243 -9.00 0.17 11.98
C HIS A 243 -8.62 -1.11 12.74
N TYR A 244 -8.11 -0.96 13.95
CA TYR A 244 -7.94 -2.03 14.93
C TYR A 244 -8.44 -1.55 16.29
N GLN A 245 -9.00 -2.43 17.09
CA GLN A 245 -9.58 -2.06 18.38
C GLN A 245 -8.54 -1.41 19.29
N ASN A 246 -8.88 -0.27 19.89
CA ASN A 246 -8.01 0.51 20.78
C ASN A 246 -6.69 1.00 20.17
N ASP A 247 -6.60 1.05 18.82
CA ASP A 247 -5.42 1.49 18.09
C ASP A 247 -5.70 2.78 17.30
N TYR A 248 -6.05 3.85 17.99
CA TYR A 248 -6.36 5.14 17.35
C TYR A 248 -5.21 5.72 16.52
N GLN A 249 -3.97 5.48 16.94
CA GLN A 249 -2.75 5.94 16.25
C GLN A 249 -2.32 4.98 15.12
N ARG A 250 -2.99 3.84 14.97
CA ARG A 250 -2.69 2.78 13.99
C ARG A 250 -1.27 2.21 14.09
N ASP A 251 -0.71 2.17 15.30
CA ASP A 251 0.62 1.61 15.54
C ASP A 251 0.60 0.07 15.64
N GLN A 252 -0.56 -0.56 15.90
CA GLN A 252 -0.72 -1.99 15.70
C GLN A 252 -0.97 -2.31 14.22
N VAL A 253 -1.82 -1.53 13.54
CA VAL A 253 -2.12 -1.73 12.12
C VAL A 253 -0.86 -1.65 11.25
N ARG A 254 0.09 -0.76 11.56
CA ARG A 254 1.36 -0.67 10.81
C ARG A 254 2.18 -1.98 10.85
N LYS A 255 2.10 -2.75 11.95
CA LYS A 255 2.74 -4.07 12.04
C LYS A 255 2.12 -5.07 11.06
N TYR A 256 0.81 -5.01 10.89
CA TYR A 256 0.12 -5.87 9.91
C TYR A 256 0.41 -5.45 8.46
N VAL A 257 0.65 -4.16 8.22
CA VAL A 257 1.18 -3.68 6.92
C VAL A 257 2.57 -4.26 6.67
N PHE A 258 3.47 -4.23 7.65
CA PHE A 258 4.79 -4.88 7.56
C PHE A 258 4.67 -6.37 7.25
N ILE A 259 3.79 -7.10 7.97
CA ILE A 259 3.55 -8.53 7.76
C ILE A 259 3.04 -8.79 6.33
N ALA A 260 2.10 -7.98 5.85
CA ALA A 260 1.60 -8.06 4.48
C ALA A 260 2.73 -7.87 3.47
N LEU A 261 3.51 -6.79 3.60
CA LEU A 261 4.64 -6.52 2.72
C LEU A 261 5.64 -7.69 2.72
N LEU A 262 6.08 -8.14 3.89
CA LEU A 262 7.07 -9.22 3.98
C LEU A 262 6.54 -10.53 3.39
N SER A 263 5.31 -10.92 3.68
CA SER A 263 4.72 -12.16 3.18
C SER A 263 4.39 -12.13 1.69
N SER A 264 4.25 -10.97 1.07
CA SER A 264 3.99 -10.85 -0.37
C SER A 264 5.12 -11.42 -1.22
N PHE A 265 6.38 -11.31 -0.76
CA PHE A 265 7.56 -11.79 -1.47
C PHE A 265 7.67 -13.31 -1.58
N ASP A 266 6.85 -14.06 -0.87
CA ASP A 266 6.78 -15.51 -1.00
C ASP A 266 5.94 -15.96 -2.21
N ALA A 267 5.12 -15.07 -2.80
CA ALA A 267 4.18 -15.43 -3.86
C ALA A 267 4.44 -14.78 -5.22
N ILE A 268 5.29 -13.75 -5.30
CA ILE A 268 5.48 -12.95 -6.53
C ILE A 268 5.97 -13.81 -7.71
N ASN A 269 6.83 -14.78 -7.43
CA ASN A 269 7.41 -15.67 -8.43
C ASN A 269 6.73 -17.05 -8.49
N GLU A 270 5.63 -17.26 -7.74
CA GLU A 270 4.89 -18.52 -7.80
C GLU A 270 4.11 -18.66 -9.11
N ASN A 271 4.05 -19.90 -9.62
CA ASN A 271 3.20 -20.23 -10.76
C ASN A 271 1.72 -20.16 -10.33
N VAL A 272 0.94 -19.37 -11.06
CA VAL A 272 -0.49 -19.17 -10.78
C VAL A 272 -1.28 -20.42 -11.17
N ILE A 273 -1.95 -21.07 -10.20
CA ILE A 273 -2.96 -22.10 -10.44
C ILE A 273 -4.32 -21.40 -10.47
N VAL A 274 -4.78 -21.02 -11.66
CA VAL A 274 -5.84 -20.03 -11.92
C VAL A 274 -7.15 -20.30 -11.17
N ASP A 275 -7.68 -21.51 -11.22
CA ASP A 275 -9.05 -21.80 -10.73
C ASP A 275 -9.18 -21.70 -9.20
N ASN A 276 -8.16 -22.09 -8.44
CA ASN A 276 -8.20 -22.05 -6.99
C ASN A 276 -7.95 -20.65 -6.43
N GLU A 277 -7.10 -19.85 -7.08
CA GLU A 277 -6.72 -18.54 -6.56
C GLU A 277 -7.87 -17.53 -6.63
N LEU A 278 -8.64 -17.53 -7.71
CA LEU A 278 -9.80 -16.65 -7.82
C LEU A 278 -10.86 -16.99 -6.77
N ILE A 279 -11.15 -18.27 -6.55
CA ILE A 279 -12.13 -18.70 -5.53
C ILE A 279 -11.69 -18.26 -4.13
N LYS A 280 -10.42 -18.46 -3.77
CA LYS A 280 -9.87 -18.02 -2.47
C LYS A 280 -10.00 -16.51 -2.28
N TYR A 281 -9.66 -15.73 -3.30
CA TYR A 281 -9.78 -14.27 -3.27
C TYR A 281 -11.24 -13.81 -3.11
N LEU A 282 -12.17 -14.42 -3.84
CA LEU A 282 -13.59 -14.09 -3.74
C LEU A 282 -14.20 -14.46 -2.39
N ASN A 283 -13.61 -15.41 -1.67
CA ASN A 283 -13.98 -15.78 -0.30
C ASN A 283 -13.44 -14.82 0.77
N ILE A 284 -12.53 -13.90 0.44
CA ILE A 284 -12.17 -12.81 1.34
C ILE A 284 -13.41 -11.91 1.52
N PRO A 285 -13.88 -11.67 2.76
CA PRO A 285 -15.09 -10.86 3.00
C PRO A 285 -14.99 -9.49 2.35
N GLN A 286 -16.11 -9.00 1.81
CA GLN A 286 -16.20 -7.62 1.32
C GLN A 286 -16.09 -6.63 2.49
N ASN A 287 -15.56 -5.44 2.21
CA ASN A 287 -15.67 -4.32 3.12
C ASN A 287 -17.12 -3.87 3.24
N ASN A 288 -17.59 -3.73 4.47
CA ASN A 288 -18.92 -3.24 4.78
C ASN A 288 -18.82 -2.02 5.73
N LYS A 289 -19.69 -1.01 5.53
CA LYS A 289 -19.74 0.18 6.38
C LYS A 289 -20.64 -0.07 7.58
N CYS A 290 -20.08 -0.29 8.76
CA CYS A 290 -20.86 -0.54 9.96
C CYS A 290 -20.33 0.11 11.25
N PHE A 291 -19.13 0.68 11.27
CA PHE A 291 -18.59 1.39 12.44
C PHE A 291 -18.83 2.89 12.32
N TYR A 292 -19.74 3.41 13.14
CA TYR A 292 -20.11 4.83 13.18
C TYR A 292 -20.17 5.28 14.64
N ASP A 293 -19.72 6.48 14.94
CA ASP A 293 -19.92 7.11 16.26
C ASP A 293 -21.39 7.49 16.44
N PHE A 294 -22.02 7.98 15.37
CA PHE A 294 -23.44 8.36 15.33
C PHE A 294 -24.06 7.99 13.99
N ILE A 295 -25.31 7.51 14.02
CA ILE A 295 -26.10 7.22 12.83
C ILE A 295 -27.42 7.97 12.90
N TYR A 296 -27.66 8.87 11.96
CA TYR A 296 -28.96 9.48 11.71
C TYR A 296 -29.62 8.79 10.51
N LYS A 297 -30.77 8.14 10.72
CA LYS A 297 -31.52 7.47 9.65
C LYS A 297 -32.74 8.29 9.27
N ASN A 298 -33.13 8.21 7.99
CA ASN A 298 -34.34 8.83 7.47
C ASN A 298 -34.42 10.36 7.67
N VAL A 299 -33.27 11.03 7.66
CA VAL A 299 -33.23 12.50 7.73
C VAL A 299 -33.79 13.05 6.42
N LYS A 300 -34.84 13.88 6.49
CA LYS A 300 -35.28 14.69 5.35
C LYS A 300 -34.41 15.94 5.32
N ILE A 301 -33.73 16.17 4.22
CA ILE A 301 -33.00 17.40 3.91
C ILE A 301 -33.88 18.34 3.12
#